data_fc326047f162e4a577f483b90681d940
#
_entry.id   fc326047f162e4a577f483b90681d940
#
_cell.length_a   1.000
_cell.length_b   1.000
_cell.length_c   1.000
_cell.angle_alpha   90.00
_cell.angle_beta   90.00
_cell.angle_gamma   90.00
#
_symmetry.space_group_name_H-M   'P 1'
#
loop_
_entity.id
_entity.type
_entity.pdbx_description
1 polymer ?
#
loop_
_entity_poly.entity_id
_entity_poly.type
_entity_poly.pdbx_seq_one_letter_code
_entity_poly.pdbx_strand_id
1 'polypeptide(L)'
;ARHLEDGSPYYNLYVGSSNLTQTALNTQREWNLKVSSLEGGELVDQIQSEMESQLADSEPLTEAWITQYEEDFQRYEQELRHQTPSRSAILKERERQQIEPNAMQREALASLEQLRADGEHSAIVISATGTGKTYLSAFDVRQCNPRRMLYVAEREQILKNAMASYRKVLGCADDELGLLSGASRRTDCRYLFAMAQTMSKPDVLERFASIEFDYILIDEAHHVGAERYQRILSHFSNPEFLLGMTATPERTDG
;
A
#
# COMPACT_ATOMS: atom_id res chain seq x y z
N ALA A 1 1.87 -27.64 -28.10
CA ALA A 1 3.13 -27.92 -28.84
C ALA A 1 3.20 -27.11 -30.11
N ARG A 2 4.40 -26.82 -30.58
CA ARG A 2 4.71 -26.28 -31.90
C ARG A 2 5.77 -27.19 -32.54
N HIS A 3 5.99 -27.09 -33.83
CA HIS A 3 7.01 -27.90 -34.51
C HIS A 3 8.15 -27.00 -35.04
N LEU A 4 9.37 -27.48 -34.93
CA LEU A 4 10.55 -26.89 -35.57
C LEU A 4 10.54 -27.17 -37.07
N GLU A 5 11.45 -26.57 -37.85
CA GLU A 5 11.57 -26.79 -39.31
C GLU A 5 11.86 -28.25 -39.68
N ASP A 6 12.51 -29.00 -38.77
CA ASP A 6 12.79 -30.44 -38.90
C ASP A 6 11.61 -31.33 -38.48
N GLY A 7 10.47 -30.75 -38.07
CA GLY A 7 9.29 -31.49 -37.64
C GLY A 7 9.30 -31.88 -36.16
N SER A 8 10.36 -31.61 -35.43
CA SER A 8 10.46 -31.92 -34.01
C SER A 8 9.51 -31.06 -33.19
N PRO A 9 8.70 -31.64 -32.26
CA PRO A 9 7.82 -30.87 -31.42
C PRO A 9 8.61 -30.11 -30.36
N TYR A 10 8.18 -28.89 -30.04
CA TYR A 10 8.66 -28.16 -28.90
C TYR A 10 7.49 -27.55 -28.12
N TYR A 11 7.70 -27.35 -26.83
CA TYR A 11 6.70 -26.87 -25.90
C TYR A 11 7.05 -25.48 -25.40
N ASN A 12 6.04 -24.61 -25.36
CA ASN A 12 6.12 -23.35 -24.62
C ASN A 12 5.27 -23.46 -23.36
N LEU A 13 5.92 -23.38 -22.23
CA LEU A 13 5.30 -23.39 -20.91
C LEU A 13 5.20 -21.95 -20.40
N TYR A 14 4.04 -21.57 -19.94
CA TYR A 14 3.79 -20.28 -19.31
C TYR A 14 3.38 -20.52 -17.86
N VAL A 15 4.22 -20.09 -16.94
CA VAL A 15 3.98 -20.20 -15.49
C VAL A 15 3.86 -18.80 -14.93
N GLY A 16 2.77 -18.52 -14.23
CA GLY A 16 2.54 -17.22 -13.63
C GLY A 16 1.32 -17.19 -12.72
N SER A 17 1.13 -16.07 -12.07
CA SER A 17 0.01 -15.82 -11.17
C SER A 17 -1.22 -15.23 -11.87
N SER A 18 -1.19 -15.10 -13.20
CA SER A 18 -2.25 -14.45 -13.96
C SER A 18 -3.57 -15.21 -13.90
N ASN A 19 -4.58 -14.61 -13.33
CA ASN A 19 -5.94 -15.10 -13.39
C ASN A 19 -6.56 -14.73 -14.75
N LEU A 20 -7.39 -15.61 -15.33
CA LEU A 20 -8.15 -15.36 -16.55
C LEU A 20 -9.33 -14.40 -16.32
N THR A 21 -9.10 -13.33 -15.57
CA THR A 21 -10.10 -12.28 -15.35
C THR A 21 -9.86 -11.09 -16.27
N GLN A 22 -10.90 -10.39 -16.64
CA GLN A 22 -10.80 -9.20 -17.48
C GLN A 22 -9.85 -8.14 -16.88
N THR A 23 -9.82 -8.02 -15.56
CA THR A 23 -8.94 -7.09 -14.82
C THR A 23 -7.48 -7.53 -14.90
N ALA A 24 -7.19 -8.81 -14.68
CA ALA A 24 -5.84 -9.36 -14.77
C ALA A 24 -5.27 -9.27 -16.20
N LEU A 25 -6.12 -9.46 -17.22
CA LEU A 25 -5.70 -9.41 -18.62
C LEU A 25 -5.48 -7.98 -19.14
N ASN A 26 -6.15 -6.96 -18.58
CA ASN A 26 -6.15 -5.61 -19.15
C ASN A 26 -5.49 -4.54 -18.26
N THR A 27 -5.52 -4.67 -16.94
CA THR A 27 -5.16 -3.58 -16.03
C THR A 27 -4.14 -3.94 -14.95
N GLN A 28 -4.00 -5.21 -14.59
CA GLN A 28 -3.00 -5.66 -13.62
C GLN A 28 -1.67 -6.02 -14.29
N ARG A 29 -0.55 -5.68 -13.64
CA ARG A 29 0.78 -6.14 -14.06
C ARG A 29 1.03 -7.50 -13.43
N GLU A 30 0.94 -8.54 -14.25
CA GLU A 30 1.22 -9.91 -13.86
C GLU A 30 2.58 -10.36 -14.39
N TRP A 31 3.27 -11.18 -13.61
CA TRP A 31 4.54 -11.77 -14.03
C TRP A 31 4.29 -13.19 -14.52
N ASN A 32 4.63 -13.43 -15.79
CA ASN A 32 4.57 -14.75 -16.40
C ASN A 32 5.95 -15.15 -16.89
N LEU A 33 6.40 -16.32 -16.47
CA LEU A 33 7.63 -16.94 -16.98
C LEU A 33 7.27 -17.79 -18.21
N LYS A 34 7.93 -17.54 -19.30
CA LYS A 34 7.86 -18.41 -20.48
C LYS A 34 9.12 -19.27 -20.53
N VAL A 35 8.95 -20.58 -20.54
CA VAL A 35 10.03 -21.54 -20.75
C VAL A 35 9.75 -22.31 -22.04
N SER A 36 10.76 -22.45 -22.90
CA SER A 36 10.65 -23.26 -24.11
C SER A 36 11.57 -24.47 -23.96
N SER A 37 11.04 -25.66 -24.26
CA SER A 37 11.79 -26.92 -24.16
C SER A 37 11.41 -27.84 -25.31
N LEU A 38 12.35 -28.69 -25.69
CA LEU A 38 12.09 -29.80 -26.65
C LEU A 38 11.31 -30.90 -25.94
N GLU A 39 10.72 -31.79 -26.73
CA GLU A 39 10.11 -33.04 -26.26
C GLU A 39 11.14 -33.90 -25.50
N GLY A 40 10.73 -34.52 -24.38
CA GLY A 40 11.61 -35.28 -23.52
C GLY A 40 12.52 -34.43 -22.62
N GLY A 41 12.28 -33.14 -22.52
CA GLY A 41 12.90 -32.31 -21.49
C GLY A 41 12.31 -32.59 -20.10
N GLU A 42 13.17 -32.82 -19.11
CA GLU A 42 12.76 -33.19 -17.74
C GLU A 42 11.63 -32.31 -17.17
N LEU A 43 11.68 -31.01 -17.42
CA LEU A 43 10.66 -30.08 -16.98
C LEU A 43 9.31 -30.28 -17.70
N VAL A 44 9.33 -30.59 -19.01
CA VAL A 44 8.11 -30.85 -19.78
C VAL A 44 7.48 -32.15 -19.33
N ASP A 45 8.27 -33.20 -19.16
CA ASP A 45 7.78 -34.51 -18.73
C ASP A 45 7.18 -34.44 -17.33
N GLN A 46 7.81 -33.69 -16.44
CA GLN A 46 7.31 -33.47 -15.08
C GLN A 46 5.96 -32.72 -15.06
N ILE A 47 5.84 -31.67 -15.85
CA ILE A 47 4.60 -30.89 -15.95
C ILE A 47 3.49 -31.70 -16.65
N GLN A 48 3.81 -32.48 -17.69
CA GLN A 48 2.84 -33.35 -18.35
C GLN A 48 2.32 -34.42 -17.42
N SER A 49 3.21 -35.09 -16.67
CA SER A 49 2.83 -36.10 -15.68
C SER A 49 1.92 -35.53 -14.60
N GLU A 50 2.22 -34.33 -14.09
CA GLU A 50 1.40 -33.65 -13.10
C GLU A 50 0.04 -33.25 -13.69
N MET A 51 0.00 -32.73 -14.90
CA MET A 51 -1.27 -32.40 -15.58
C MET A 51 -2.12 -33.64 -15.85
N GLU A 52 -1.52 -34.76 -16.26
CA GLU A 52 -2.23 -36.03 -16.48
C GLU A 52 -2.80 -36.57 -15.17
N SER A 53 -2.06 -36.46 -14.07
CA SER A 53 -2.54 -36.84 -12.73
C SER A 53 -3.73 -35.99 -12.32
N GLN A 54 -3.65 -34.67 -12.49
CA GLN A 54 -4.74 -33.75 -12.14
C GLN A 54 -5.98 -33.96 -13.04
N LEU A 55 -5.76 -34.25 -14.33
CA LEU A 55 -6.85 -34.55 -15.26
C LEU A 55 -7.55 -35.88 -14.93
N ALA A 56 -6.81 -36.86 -14.44
CA ALA A 56 -7.40 -38.16 -14.03
C ALA A 56 -8.33 -38.02 -12.81
N ASP A 57 -8.04 -37.07 -11.94
CA ASP A 57 -8.83 -36.73 -10.74
C ASP A 57 -9.92 -35.66 -11.01
N SER A 58 -9.98 -35.11 -12.22
CA SER A 58 -10.92 -34.05 -12.55
C SER A 58 -12.20 -34.63 -13.21
N GLU A 59 -13.32 -33.97 -12.96
CA GLU A 59 -14.57 -34.27 -13.65
C GLU A 59 -14.71 -33.43 -14.94
N PRO A 60 -15.20 -34.02 -16.06
CA PRO A 60 -15.39 -33.29 -17.31
C PRO A 60 -16.47 -32.20 -17.15
N LEU A 61 -16.21 -31.03 -17.62
CA LEU A 61 -17.15 -29.93 -17.66
C LEU A 61 -18.21 -30.21 -18.73
N THR A 62 -19.36 -30.75 -18.33
CA THR A 62 -20.47 -31.03 -19.22
C THR A 62 -21.47 -29.86 -19.27
N GLU A 63 -22.27 -29.77 -20.35
CA GLU A 63 -23.35 -28.77 -20.41
C GLU A 63 -24.35 -28.91 -19.26
N ALA A 64 -24.62 -30.12 -18.82
CA ALA A 64 -25.49 -30.39 -17.67
C ALA A 64 -24.88 -29.82 -16.37
N TRP A 65 -23.56 -29.95 -16.18
CA TRP A 65 -22.86 -29.40 -15.03
C TRP A 65 -22.89 -27.87 -15.05
N ILE A 66 -22.65 -27.25 -16.22
CA ILE A 66 -22.68 -25.79 -16.40
C ILE A 66 -24.08 -25.26 -16.08
N THR A 67 -25.13 -25.90 -16.58
CA THR A 67 -26.52 -25.52 -16.31
C THR A 67 -26.84 -25.60 -14.81
N GLN A 68 -26.45 -26.69 -14.16
CA GLN A 68 -26.67 -26.86 -12.73
C GLN A 68 -25.89 -25.80 -11.91
N TYR A 69 -24.66 -25.51 -12.30
CA TYR A 69 -23.85 -24.47 -11.65
C TYR A 69 -24.48 -23.09 -11.81
N GLU A 70 -24.99 -22.74 -13.00
CA GLU A 70 -25.69 -21.46 -13.23
C GLU A 70 -26.94 -21.34 -12.35
N GLU A 71 -27.75 -22.42 -12.22
CA GLU A 71 -28.92 -22.41 -11.36
C GLU A 71 -28.54 -22.24 -9.88
N ASP A 72 -27.53 -22.96 -9.42
CA ASP A 72 -27.05 -22.90 -8.04
C ASP A 72 -26.41 -21.52 -7.75
N PHE A 73 -25.67 -20.96 -8.70
CA PHE A 73 -25.11 -19.63 -8.59
C PHE A 73 -26.19 -18.53 -8.52
N GLN A 74 -27.24 -18.62 -9.36
CA GLN A 74 -28.36 -17.69 -9.31
C GLN A 74 -29.14 -17.79 -8.00
N ARG A 75 -29.33 -19.00 -7.50
CA ARG A 75 -29.96 -19.23 -6.19
C ARG A 75 -29.14 -18.64 -5.06
N TYR A 76 -27.83 -18.86 -5.07
CA TYR A 76 -26.89 -18.31 -4.11
C TYR A 76 -26.85 -16.76 -4.17
N GLU A 77 -26.86 -16.19 -5.38
CA GLU A 77 -26.95 -14.72 -5.52
C GLU A 77 -28.27 -14.16 -4.98
N GLN A 78 -29.38 -14.85 -5.19
CA GLN A 78 -30.67 -14.43 -4.65
C GLN A 78 -30.71 -14.53 -3.12
N GLU A 79 -30.20 -15.61 -2.55
CA GLU A 79 -30.07 -15.76 -1.09
C GLU A 79 -29.17 -14.68 -0.49
N LEU A 80 -28.03 -14.36 -1.12
CA LEU A 80 -27.15 -13.27 -0.72
C LEU A 80 -27.86 -11.91 -0.78
N ARG A 81 -28.67 -11.65 -1.81
CA ARG A 81 -29.45 -10.40 -1.93
C ARG A 81 -30.49 -10.26 -0.84
N HIS A 82 -31.07 -11.36 -0.37
CA HIS A 82 -32.06 -11.35 0.73
C HIS A 82 -31.42 -11.30 2.12
N GLN A 83 -30.20 -11.77 2.28
CA GLN A 83 -29.49 -11.77 3.56
C GLN A 83 -28.49 -10.63 3.73
N THR A 84 -28.12 -9.94 2.66
CA THR A 84 -27.08 -8.91 2.72
C THR A 84 -27.72 -7.53 2.78
N PRO A 85 -27.43 -6.72 3.80
CA PRO A 85 -27.72 -5.29 3.73
C PRO A 85 -27.07 -4.70 2.48
N SER A 86 -27.71 -3.75 1.83
CA SER A 86 -27.30 -3.24 0.53
C SER A 86 -25.78 -3.01 0.47
N ARG A 87 -25.15 -3.26 -0.69
CA ARG A 87 -23.70 -3.07 -0.90
C ARG A 87 -23.20 -1.72 -0.35
N SER A 88 -24.05 -0.70 -0.37
CA SER A 88 -23.79 0.61 0.24
C SER A 88 -23.80 0.57 1.77
N ALA A 89 -24.61 -0.29 2.38
CA ALA A 89 -24.64 -0.46 3.84
C ALA A 89 -23.40 -1.26 4.32
N ILE A 90 -23.00 -2.29 3.58
CA ILE A 90 -21.77 -3.07 3.87
C ILE A 90 -20.52 -2.19 3.68
N LEU A 91 -20.49 -1.36 2.63
CA LEU A 91 -19.40 -0.41 2.42
C LEU A 91 -19.36 0.62 3.55
N LYS A 92 -20.52 1.16 3.96
CA LYS A 92 -20.61 2.07 5.11
C LYS A 92 -20.28 1.40 6.44
N GLU A 93 -20.62 0.13 6.61
CA GLU A 93 -20.26 -0.65 7.81
C GLU A 93 -18.76 -1.00 7.82
N ARG A 94 -18.16 -1.35 6.67
CA ARG A 94 -16.71 -1.52 6.52
C ARG A 94 -15.94 -0.21 6.66
N GLU A 95 -16.51 0.90 6.21
CA GLU A 95 -15.96 2.25 6.43
C GLU A 95 -16.08 2.68 7.90
N ARG A 96 -17.08 2.17 8.63
CA ARG A 96 -17.27 2.39 10.08
C ARG A 96 -16.44 1.45 10.96
N GLN A 97 -16.01 0.29 10.46
CA GLN A 97 -15.04 -0.55 11.17
C GLN A 97 -13.72 0.21 11.18
N GLN A 98 -13.40 0.83 12.30
CA GLN A 98 -12.09 1.43 12.52
C GLN A 98 -11.03 0.39 12.21
N ILE A 99 -10.17 0.70 11.26
CA ILE A 99 -9.03 -0.15 10.94
C ILE A 99 -8.17 -0.22 12.19
N GLU A 100 -7.90 -1.44 12.67
CA GLU A 100 -7.10 -1.68 13.87
C GLU A 100 -5.66 -2.09 13.52
N PRO A 101 -4.68 -1.68 14.33
CA PRO A 101 -3.29 -2.07 14.12
C PRO A 101 -3.12 -3.57 14.33
N ASN A 102 -2.28 -4.20 13.49
CA ASN A 102 -1.86 -5.58 13.66
C ASN A 102 -0.90 -5.75 14.86
N ALA A 103 -0.51 -6.99 15.20
CA ALA A 103 0.33 -7.27 16.36
C ALA A 103 1.66 -6.49 16.34
N MET A 104 2.37 -6.49 15.20
CA MET A 104 3.64 -5.77 15.02
C MET A 104 3.45 -4.25 15.15
N GLN A 105 2.37 -3.71 14.57
CA GLN A 105 2.07 -2.29 14.67
C GLN A 105 1.71 -1.88 16.10
N ARG A 106 0.98 -2.72 16.85
CA ARG A 106 0.69 -2.46 18.28
C ARG A 106 1.96 -2.40 19.13
N GLU A 107 2.91 -3.30 18.89
CA GLU A 107 4.20 -3.29 19.58
C GLU A 107 5.01 -2.01 19.27
N ALA A 108 5.07 -1.63 17.99
CA ALA A 108 5.73 -0.39 17.58
C ALA A 108 5.05 0.86 18.16
N LEU A 109 3.71 0.90 18.19
CA LEU A 109 2.96 2.00 18.80
C LEU A 109 3.21 2.11 20.30
N ALA A 110 3.24 0.99 21.01
CA ALA A 110 3.57 0.97 22.45
C ALA A 110 5.00 1.49 22.70
N SER A 111 5.96 1.16 21.84
CA SER A 111 7.33 1.67 21.93
C SER A 111 7.39 3.18 21.67
N LEU A 112 6.64 3.71 20.70
CA LEU A 112 6.56 5.15 20.43
C LEU A 112 5.90 5.91 21.58
N GLU A 113 4.87 5.34 22.19
CA GLU A 113 4.21 5.90 23.37
C GLU A 113 5.16 5.97 24.57
N GLN A 114 5.93 4.89 24.81
CA GLN A 114 6.94 4.86 25.87
C GLN A 114 8.03 5.92 25.67
N LEU A 115 8.57 6.07 24.45
CA LEU A 115 9.54 7.11 24.13
C LEU A 115 9.02 8.51 24.48
N ARG A 116 7.77 8.81 24.12
CA ARG A 116 7.15 10.10 24.48
C ARG A 116 6.96 10.25 25.99
N ALA A 117 6.58 9.17 26.69
CA ALA A 117 6.45 9.19 28.16
C ALA A 117 7.81 9.43 28.85
N ASP A 118 8.90 8.95 28.25
CA ASP A 118 10.27 9.18 28.71
C ASP A 118 10.81 10.59 28.37
N GLY A 119 10.00 11.42 27.68
CA GLY A 119 10.35 12.80 27.31
C GLY A 119 11.10 12.93 26.00
N GLU A 120 11.17 11.88 25.19
CA GLU A 120 11.80 11.93 23.88
C GLU A 120 10.87 12.65 22.87
N HIS A 121 11.45 13.55 22.09
CA HIS A 121 10.73 14.36 21.09
C HIS A 121 10.91 13.86 19.66
N SER A 122 11.65 12.77 19.46
CA SER A 122 11.88 12.20 18.14
C SER A 122 12.08 10.69 18.18
N ALA A 123 11.68 10.03 17.09
CA ALA A 123 11.90 8.61 16.89
C ALA A 123 12.13 8.27 15.41
N ILE A 124 12.78 7.15 15.16
CA ILE A 124 12.90 6.57 13.82
C ILE A 124 12.30 5.16 13.83
N VAL A 125 11.37 4.92 12.94
CA VAL A 125 10.83 3.59 12.66
C VAL A 125 11.54 3.00 11.44
N ILE A 126 12.29 1.94 11.67
CA ILE A 126 12.96 1.17 10.63
C ILE A 126 12.15 -0.09 10.37
N SER A 127 11.59 -0.22 9.18
CA SER A 127 10.76 -1.38 8.82
C SER A 127 10.76 -1.58 7.32
N ALA A 128 10.81 -2.83 6.86
CA ALA A 128 10.86 -3.18 5.45
C ALA A 128 9.71 -2.54 4.63
N THR A 129 9.87 -2.46 3.31
CA THR A 129 8.78 -2.03 2.42
C THR A 129 7.61 -3.00 2.50
N GLY A 130 6.38 -2.50 2.42
CA GLY A 130 5.18 -3.34 2.47
C GLY A 130 4.70 -3.76 3.87
N THR A 131 5.43 -3.46 4.94
CA THR A 131 5.02 -3.79 6.33
C THR A 131 3.90 -2.92 6.90
N GLY A 132 3.46 -1.93 6.14
CA GLY A 132 2.40 -1.02 6.57
C GLY A 132 2.87 0.17 7.40
N LYS A 133 4.09 0.67 7.18
CA LYS A 133 4.64 1.89 7.84
C LYS A 133 3.68 3.08 7.80
N THR A 134 3.05 3.33 6.65
CA THR A 134 2.08 4.43 6.49
C THR A 134 0.85 4.26 7.39
N TYR A 135 0.38 3.01 7.55
CA TYR A 135 -0.71 2.72 8.49
C TYR A 135 -0.26 2.87 9.93
N LEU A 136 0.95 2.40 10.27
CA LEU A 136 1.54 2.58 11.59
C LEU A 136 1.60 4.06 11.97
N SER A 137 2.10 4.92 11.09
CA SER A 137 2.17 6.36 11.35
C SER A 137 0.78 7.00 11.47
N ALA A 138 -0.20 6.54 10.69
CA ALA A 138 -1.57 7.02 10.80
C ALA A 138 -2.21 6.60 12.15
N PHE A 139 -1.92 5.40 12.65
CA PHE A 139 -2.34 4.98 13.99
C PHE A 139 -1.66 5.80 15.09
N ASP A 140 -0.38 6.09 14.95
CA ASP A 140 0.35 6.92 15.90
C ASP A 140 -0.23 8.35 15.93
N VAL A 141 -0.50 8.96 14.78
CA VAL A 141 -1.18 10.25 14.69
C VAL A 141 -2.59 10.22 15.28
N ARG A 142 -3.34 9.11 15.10
CA ARG A 142 -4.66 8.91 15.75
C ARG A 142 -4.53 8.92 17.27
N GLN A 143 -3.49 8.30 17.80
CA GLN A 143 -3.23 8.18 19.23
C GLN A 143 -2.74 9.49 19.83
N CYS A 144 -1.78 10.17 19.17
CA CYS A 144 -1.25 11.46 19.61
C CYS A 144 -2.25 12.61 19.47
N ASN A 145 -3.17 12.49 18.50
CA ASN A 145 -4.21 13.47 18.20
C ASN A 145 -3.69 14.92 18.08
N PRO A 146 -2.66 15.18 17.23
CA PRO A 146 -2.01 16.48 17.13
C PRO A 146 -3.00 17.56 16.65
N ARG A 147 -2.77 18.81 17.05
CA ARG A 147 -3.53 19.95 16.52
C ARG A 147 -3.28 20.13 15.04
N ARG A 148 -2.01 19.99 14.63
CA ARG A 148 -1.61 20.11 13.23
C ARG A 148 -0.40 19.21 12.93
N MET A 149 -0.51 18.43 11.86
CA MET A 149 0.51 17.48 11.42
C MET A 149 1.07 17.87 10.05
N LEU A 150 2.38 17.70 9.89
CA LEU A 150 3.08 17.78 8.61
C LEU A 150 3.65 16.40 8.23
N TYR A 151 3.25 15.86 7.09
CA TYR A 151 3.82 14.65 6.48
C TYR A 151 4.68 15.07 5.28
N VAL A 152 5.96 14.74 5.28
CA VAL A 152 6.89 15.11 4.22
C VAL A 152 7.37 13.87 3.47
N ALA A 153 7.28 13.89 2.15
CA ALA A 153 7.83 12.85 1.27
C ALA A 153 8.36 13.44 -0.04
N GLU A 154 9.14 12.65 -0.77
CA GLU A 154 9.78 13.07 -2.02
C GLU A 154 8.82 13.14 -3.21
N ARG A 155 7.81 12.26 -3.26
CA ARG A 155 6.95 12.08 -4.43
C ARG A 155 5.48 12.30 -4.10
N GLU A 156 4.80 13.03 -4.98
CA GLU A 156 3.36 13.31 -4.83
C GLU A 156 2.51 12.03 -4.76
N GLN A 157 2.89 10.97 -5.49
CA GLN A 157 2.16 9.71 -5.46
C GLN A 157 2.22 9.04 -4.07
N ILE A 158 3.35 9.15 -3.37
CA ILE A 158 3.49 8.64 -1.99
C ILE A 158 2.55 9.41 -1.07
N LEU A 159 2.51 10.74 -1.19
CA LEU A 159 1.62 11.60 -0.40
C LEU A 159 0.14 11.26 -0.63
N LYS A 160 -0.29 11.07 -1.88
CA LYS A 160 -1.67 10.67 -2.21
C LYS A 160 -2.06 9.32 -1.61
N ASN A 161 -1.15 8.36 -1.66
CA ASN A 161 -1.36 7.03 -1.07
C ASN A 161 -1.42 7.13 0.48
N ALA A 162 -0.54 7.94 1.07
CA ALA A 162 -0.53 8.20 2.50
C ALA A 162 -1.83 8.89 2.94
N MET A 163 -2.28 9.94 2.24
CA MET A 163 -3.56 10.61 2.50
C MET A 163 -4.73 9.63 2.49
N ALA A 164 -4.78 8.70 1.52
CA ALA A 164 -5.83 7.70 1.45
C ALA A 164 -5.81 6.74 2.65
N SER A 165 -4.62 6.37 3.14
CA SER A 165 -4.45 5.53 4.33
C SER A 165 -4.84 6.28 5.60
N TYR A 166 -4.42 7.52 5.74
CA TYR A 166 -4.76 8.40 6.87
C TYR A 166 -6.26 8.64 6.96
N ARG A 167 -6.91 8.93 5.83
CA ARG A 167 -8.38 9.06 5.78
C ARG A 167 -9.09 7.84 6.36
N LYS A 168 -8.64 6.65 5.99
CA LYS A 168 -9.22 5.38 6.47
C LYS A 168 -9.00 5.16 7.96
N VAL A 169 -7.81 5.48 8.47
CA VAL A 169 -7.44 5.24 9.88
C VAL A 169 -8.03 6.29 10.79
N LEU A 170 -7.98 7.57 10.40
CA LEU A 170 -8.44 8.69 11.22
C LEU A 170 -9.96 8.89 11.13
N GLY A 171 -10.60 8.42 10.05
CA GLY A 171 -12.02 8.69 9.78
C GLY A 171 -12.31 10.18 9.58
N CYS A 172 -11.28 10.98 9.23
CA CYS A 172 -11.37 12.42 9.09
C CYS A 172 -12.07 12.85 7.79
N ALA A 173 -12.63 14.05 7.79
CA ALA A 173 -13.25 14.65 6.63
C ALA A 173 -12.21 15.08 5.58
N ASP A 174 -12.65 15.25 4.33
CA ASP A 174 -11.76 15.63 3.22
C ASP A 174 -11.13 17.01 3.38
N ASP A 175 -11.77 17.89 4.14
CA ASP A 175 -11.28 19.23 4.44
C ASP A 175 -10.19 19.26 5.51
N GLU A 176 -10.05 18.21 6.31
CA GLU A 176 -8.96 18.09 7.28
C GLU A 176 -7.63 17.63 6.64
N LEU A 177 -7.66 17.10 5.41
CA LEU A 177 -6.49 16.65 4.66
C LEU A 177 -6.11 17.65 3.58
N GLY A 178 -4.86 18.04 3.52
CA GLY A 178 -4.32 18.94 2.50
C GLY A 178 -3.10 18.40 1.80
N LEU A 179 -2.91 18.80 0.54
CA LEU A 179 -1.75 18.44 -0.27
C LEU A 179 -1.01 19.70 -0.72
N LEU A 180 0.28 19.75 -0.42
CA LEU A 180 1.19 20.77 -0.91
C LEU A 180 2.20 20.15 -1.89
N SER A 181 1.98 20.39 -3.18
CA SER A 181 2.83 19.93 -4.27
C SER A 181 3.00 21.04 -5.32
N GLY A 182 3.66 20.73 -6.43
CA GLY A 182 3.74 21.67 -7.56
C GLY A 182 2.37 22.05 -8.13
N ALA A 183 1.42 21.12 -8.11
CA ALA A 183 0.08 21.26 -8.69
C ALA A 183 -1.01 21.64 -7.67
N SER A 184 -0.83 21.30 -6.39
CA SER A 184 -1.82 21.53 -5.33
C SER A 184 -1.23 22.35 -4.19
N ARG A 185 -2.00 23.33 -3.69
CA ARG A 185 -1.57 24.26 -2.63
C ARG A 185 -2.62 24.37 -1.51
N ARG A 186 -3.29 23.29 -1.18
CA ARG A 186 -4.23 23.28 -0.09
C ARG A 186 -3.49 23.07 1.23
N THR A 187 -3.32 24.13 1.99
CA THR A 187 -2.51 24.18 3.22
C THR A 187 -3.32 24.49 4.47
N ASP A 188 -4.54 25.02 4.34
CA ASP A 188 -5.45 25.27 5.45
C ASP A 188 -6.19 23.97 5.81
N CYS A 189 -5.48 23.13 6.60
CA CYS A 189 -5.95 21.79 6.98
C CYS A 189 -5.21 21.33 8.24
N ARG A 190 -5.78 20.35 8.91
CA ARG A 190 -5.18 19.76 10.11
C ARG A 190 -3.99 18.84 9.77
N TYR A 191 -4.12 18.05 8.71
CA TYR A 191 -3.12 17.08 8.28
C TYR A 191 -2.59 17.48 6.91
N LEU A 192 -1.43 18.11 6.89
CA LEU A 192 -0.79 18.59 5.66
C LEU A 192 0.22 17.56 5.15
N PHE A 193 0.03 17.14 3.91
CA PHE A 193 0.95 16.27 3.17
C PHE A 193 1.73 17.11 2.16
N ALA A 194 3.05 17.18 2.30
CA ALA A 194 3.87 18.10 1.54
C ALA A 194 5.03 17.41 0.81
N MET A 195 5.23 17.76 -0.45
CA MET A 195 6.47 17.38 -1.15
C MET A 195 7.65 18.13 -0.55
N ALA A 196 8.72 17.40 -0.20
CA ALA A 196 9.95 17.96 0.35
C ALA A 196 10.50 19.12 -0.53
N GLN A 197 10.53 18.92 -1.86
CA GLN A 197 10.96 19.93 -2.82
C GLN A 197 10.11 21.20 -2.80
N THR A 198 8.80 21.09 -2.54
CA THR A 198 7.89 22.25 -2.51
C THR A 198 7.96 22.93 -1.16
N MET A 199 7.92 22.14 -0.07
CA MET A 199 7.93 22.65 1.30
C MET A 199 9.25 23.37 1.65
N SER A 200 10.38 22.91 1.14
CA SER A 200 11.70 23.49 1.41
C SER A 200 11.98 24.85 0.74
N LYS A 201 11.06 25.35 -0.10
CA LYS A 201 11.22 26.65 -0.74
C LYS A 201 11.06 27.78 0.29
N PRO A 202 11.95 28.79 0.32
CA PRO A 202 11.86 29.89 1.29
C PRO A 202 10.50 30.59 1.29
N ASP A 203 9.99 30.92 0.10
CA ASP A 203 8.70 31.59 -0.08
C ASP A 203 7.49 30.75 0.39
N VAL A 204 7.66 29.45 0.50
CA VAL A 204 6.66 28.53 1.04
C VAL A 204 6.80 28.42 2.55
N LEU A 205 8.01 28.21 3.06
CA LEU A 205 8.27 28.12 4.51
C LEU A 205 7.82 29.38 5.26
N GLU A 206 8.10 30.57 4.71
CA GLU A 206 7.70 31.86 5.29
C GLU A 206 6.18 32.01 5.50
N ARG A 207 5.35 31.17 4.89
CA ARG A 207 3.89 31.16 5.09
C ARG A 207 3.47 30.44 6.35
N PHE A 208 4.36 29.68 6.97
CA PHE A 208 4.09 28.88 8.15
C PHE A 208 4.89 29.43 9.34
N ALA A 209 4.24 29.54 10.49
CA ALA A 209 4.95 29.82 11.72
C ALA A 209 5.90 28.67 12.08
N SER A 210 7.01 28.96 12.72
CA SER A 210 7.99 27.94 13.15
C SER A 210 7.41 26.89 14.11
N ILE A 211 6.34 27.22 14.81
CA ILE A 211 5.60 26.36 15.74
C ILE A 211 4.26 25.84 15.16
N GLU A 212 4.10 25.92 13.85
CA GLU A 212 2.83 25.60 13.17
C GLU A 212 2.41 24.14 13.34
N PHE A 213 3.39 23.23 13.31
CA PHE A 213 3.16 21.79 13.38
C PHE A 213 3.70 21.23 14.69
N ASP A 214 2.83 20.62 15.46
CA ASP A 214 3.17 19.89 16.68
C ASP A 214 3.61 18.44 16.39
N TYR A 215 3.25 17.88 15.26
CA TYR A 215 3.71 16.57 14.81
C TYR A 215 4.27 16.66 13.39
N ILE A 216 5.53 16.24 13.20
CA ILE A 216 6.18 16.19 11.88
C ILE A 216 6.58 14.75 11.59
N LEU A 217 6.27 14.29 10.39
CA LEU A 217 6.64 12.98 9.88
C LEU A 217 7.46 13.11 8.60
N ILE A 218 8.60 12.44 8.58
CA ILE A 218 9.47 12.33 7.41
C ILE A 218 9.42 10.91 6.88
N ASP A 219 8.86 10.72 5.71
CA ASP A 219 8.92 9.45 5.00
C ASP A 219 10.26 9.34 4.25
N GLU A 220 10.81 8.12 4.18
CA GLU A 220 12.15 7.84 3.69
C GLU A 220 13.23 8.66 4.42
N ALA A 221 13.22 8.57 5.76
CA ALA A 221 14.07 9.38 6.65
C ALA A 221 15.58 9.24 6.40
N HIS A 222 16.04 8.26 5.63
CA HIS A 222 17.43 8.16 5.18
C HIS A 222 17.85 9.36 4.29
N HIS A 223 16.90 10.11 3.74
CA HIS A 223 17.15 11.34 3.00
C HIS A 223 17.24 12.61 3.86
N VAL A 224 17.03 12.52 5.18
CA VAL A 224 17.02 13.68 6.10
C VAL A 224 18.31 14.51 6.05
N GLY A 225 19.47 13.91 5.71
CA GLY A 225 20.72 14.62 5.49
C GLY A 225 20.74 15.56 4.28
N ALA A 226 19.78 15.46 3.36
CA ALA A 226 19.72 16.37 2.20
C ALA A 226 19.29 17.78 2.63
N GLU A 227 19.86 18.80 1.98
CA GLU A 227 19.68 20.23 2.30
C GLU A 227 18.20 20.63 2.42
N ARG A 228 17.33 20.08 1.58
CA ARG A 228 15.88 20.38 1.59
C ARG A 228 15.20 19.98 2.90
N TYR A 229 15.54 18.81 3.45
CA TYR A 229 14.99 18.34 4.72
C TYR A 229 15.57 19.13 5.89
N GLN A 230 16.87 19.41 5.86
CA GLN A 230 17.51 20.26 6.87
C GLN A 230 16.87 21.65 6.93
N ARG A 231 16.52 22.23 5.77
CA ARG A 231 15.83 23.52 5.70
C ARG A 231 14.44 23.46 6.32
N ILE A 232 13.67 22.40 6.05
CA ILE A 232 12.35 22.22 6.64
C ILE A 232 12.46 22.06 8.16
N LEU A 233 13.35 21.17 8.63
CA LEU A 233 13.51 20.89 10.06
C LEU A 233 14.11 22.08 10.83
N SER A 234 14.97 22.88 10.20
CA SER A 234 15.48 24.10 10.81
C SER A 234 14.42 25.19 10.95
N HIS A 235 13.45 25.24 10.03
CA HIS A 235 12.33 26.19 10.12
C HIS A 235 11.33 25.78 11.21
N PHE A 236 10.95 24.50 11.27
CA PHE A 236 10.04 23.97 12.31
C PHE A 236 10.85 23.38 13.47
N SER A 237 11.40 24.25 14.29
CA SER A 237 12.47 23.93 15.24
C SER A 237 12.04 23.17 16.51
N ASN A 238 10.75 23.11 16.84
CA ASN A 238 10.28 22.49 18.07
C ASN A 238 8.90 21.82 17.91
N PRO A 239 8.76 20.79 17.07
CA PRO A 239 7.55 19.98 17.09
C PRO A 239 7.48 19.23 18.44
N GLU A 240 6.29 18.94 18.91
CA GLU A 240 6.10 18.06 20.09
C GLU A 240 6.67 16.67 19.82
N PHE A 241 6.54 16.21 18.55
CA PHE A 241 7.13 14.95 18.12
C PHE A 241 7.55 14.94 16.64
N LEU A 242 8.75 14.43 16.37
CA LEU A 242 9.31 14.21 15.03
C LEU A 242 9.45 12.71 14.78
N LEU A 243 8.71 12.15 13.83
CA LEU A 243 8.81 10.75 13.43
C LEU A 243 9.50 10.60 12.08
N GLY A 244 10.61 9.89 12.04
CA GLY A 244 11.24 9.41 10.82
C GLY A 244 10.77 7.99 10.48
N MET A 245 10.48 7.71 9.22
CA MET A 245 10.22 6.36 8.74
C MET A 245 11.18 6.00 7.61
N THR A 246 11.78 4.81 7.66
CA THR A 246 12.65 4.34 6.59
C THR A 246 12.61 2.82 6.46
N ALA A 247 12.93 2.32 5.27
CA ALA A 247 13.15 0.90 5.04
C ALA A 247 14.61 0.49 5.31
N THR A 248 15.55 1.42 5.22
CA THR A 248 16.98 1.18 5.39
C THR A 248 17.51 2.10 6.49
N PRO A 249 18.28 1.56 7.47
CA PRO A 249 18.84 2.38 8.55
C PRO A 249 20.03 3.23 8.09
N GLU A 250 20.68 2.87 6.99
CA GLU A 250 21.89 3.50 6.50
C GLU A 250 21.67 4.16 5.13
N ARG A 251 22.38 5.25 4.92
CA ARG A 251 22.45 5.90 3.62
C ARG A 251 23.33 5.05 2.70
N THR A 252 22.80 4.63 1.55
CA THR A 252 23.52 3.82 0.56
C THR A 252 24.42 4.65 -0.38
N ASP A 253 24.41 5.96 -0.22
CA ASP A 253 25.26 6.89 -0.99
C ASP A 253 26.54 7.15 -0.18
N GLY A 254 27.58 6.36 -0.49
CA GLY A 254 28.94 6.61 -0.03
C GLY A 254 29.58 7.78 -0.75
#